data_166f46272c9c54a66a5d7477fb276c86
#
_entry.id   166f46272c9c54a66a5d7477fb276c86
#
_cell.length_a   1.000
_cell.length_b   1.000
_cell.length_c   1.000
_cell.angle_alpha   90.00
_cell.angle_beta   90.00
_cell.angle_gamma   90.00
#
_symmetry.space_group_name_H-M   'P 1'
#
loop_
_entity.id
_entity.type
_entity.pdbx_description
1 polymer ?
#
loop_
_entity_poly.entity_id
_entity_poly.type
_entity_poly.pdbx_seq_one_letter_code
_entity_poly.pdbx_strand_id
1 'polypeptide(L)'
;MAHYVVGDVQGCFKELEALLKKVKFNKEIDQLIFAGDLVNRGKESHKVLEFCINNKKSVSGVLGNHDFYLLYLIEHQKKDKSLKKVLESKNIKHYQSWLKALPLFLEIKIKETNEVFWISHAGIPLFGA
;
A
#
# COMPACT_ATOMS: atom_id res chain seq x y z
N MET A 1 2.35 8.27 19.49
CA MET A 1 1.91 7.69 18.21
C MET A 1 2.45 8.49 17.05
N ALA A 2 3.12 7.83 16.12
CA ALA A 2 3.66 8.48 14.94
C ALA A 2 2.90 8.04 13.68
N HIS A 3 2.86 8.92 12.69
CA HIS A 3 2.31 8.64 11.37
C HIS A 3 3.46 8.68 10.37
N TYR A 4 3.69 7.58 9.67
CA TYR A 4 4.73 7.51 8.64
C TYR A 4 4.07 7.35 7.28
N VAL A 5 4.46 8.17 6.33
CA VAL A 5 3.97 8.09 4.94
C VAL A 5 5.11 7.62 4.06
N VAL A 6 4.86 6.58 3.28
CA VAL A 6 5.86 5.98 2.39
C VAL A 6 5.32 5.98 0.98
N GLY A 7 6.12 6.46 0.03
CA GLY A 7 5.75 6.45 -1.39
C GLY A 7 6.46 5.33 -2.14
N ASP A 8 5.83 4.88 -3.23
CA ASP A 8 6.44 4.04 -4.27
C ASP A 8 7.30 2.88 -3.76
N VAL A 9 6.74 2.03 -2.91
CA VAL A 9 7.44 0.82 -2.42
C VAL A 9 7.74 -0.12 -3.58
N GLN A 10 6.78 -0.30 -4.48
CA GLN A 10 6.94 -1.04 -5.74
C GLN A 10 7.62 -2.41 -5.59
N GLY A 11 7.18 -3.19 -4.61
CA GLY A 11 7.69 -4.54 -4.40
C GLY A 11 9.07 -4.62 -3.77
N CYS A 12 9.61 -3.53 -3.29
CA CYS A 12 10.93 -3.49 -2.66
C CYS A 12 10.81 -3.72 -1.15
N PHE A 13 10.52 -4.95 -0.77
CA PHE A 13 10.23 -5.28 0.62
C PHE A 13 11.42 -5.12 1.54
N LYS A 14 12.62 -5.46 1.09
CA LYS A 14 13.84 -5.33 1.92
C LYS A 14 14.09 -3.88 2.31
N GLU A 15 13.90 -2.97 1.37
CA GLU A 15 14.05 -1.54 1.60
C GLU A 15 12.98 -1.03 2.55
N LEU A 16 11.77 -1.53 2.44
CA LEU A 16 10.69 -1.20 3.36
C LEU A 16 11.02 -1.65 4.77
N GLU A 17 11.47 -2.90 4.92
CA GLU A 17 11.89 -3.42 6.23
C GLU A 17 12.99 -2.58 6.86
N ALA A 18 14.00 -2.22 6.06
CA ALA A 18 15.11 -1.41 6.54
C ALA A 18 14.65 -0.04 7.01
N LEU A 19 13.74 0.57 6.27
CA LEU A 19 13.18 1.87 6.63
C LEU A 19 12.40 1.79 7.95
N LEU A 20 11.53 0.78 8.09
CA LEU A 20 10.73 0.61 9.30
C LEU A 20 11.61 0.38 10.52
N LYS A 21 12.70 -0.37 10.35
CA LYS A 21 13.67 -0.61 11.41
C LYS A 21 14.40 0.68 11.80
N LYS A 22 14.78 1.47 10.81
CA LYS A 22 15.50 2.73 11.02
C LYS A 22 14.67 3.74 11.82
N VAL A 23 13.37 3.84 11.53
CA VAL A 23 12.48 4.75 12.26
C VAL A 23 11.88 4.11 13.51
N LYS A 24 12.25 2.87 13.81
CA LYS A 24 11.76 2.12 14.96
C LYS A 24 10.23 2.03 14.98
N PHE A 25 9.66 1.70 13.83
CA PHE A 25 8.20 1.58 13.69
C PHE A 25 7.65 0.55 14.68
N ASN A 26 6.62 0.95 15.42
CA ASN A 26 5.94 0.08 16.36
C ASN A 26 4.49 -0.09 15.93
N LYS A 27 4.14 -1.27 15.42
CA LYS A 27 2.80 -1.54 14.91
C LYS A 27 1.70 -1.44 15.97
N GLU A 28 2.06 -1.45 17.25
CA GLU A 28 1.08 -1.34 18.33
C GLU A 28 0.63 0.10 18.57
N ILE A 29 1.46 1.09 18.21
CA ILE A 29 1.18 2.49 18.50
C ILE A 29 1.30 3.41 17.29
N ASP A 30 2.03 3.02 16.23
CA ASP A 30 2.26 3.86 15.06
C ASP A 30 1.35 3.49 13.91
N GLN A 31 1.20 4.42 12.96
CA GLN A 31 0.45 4.19 11.72
C GLN A 31 1.38 4.34 10.53
N LEU A 32 1.29 3.40 9.60
CA LEU A 32 2.04 3.42 8.34
C LEU A 32 1.05 3.62 7.20
N ILE A 33 1.31 4.63 6.37
CA ILE A 33 0.41 4.99 5.27
C ILE A 33 1.19 4.92 3.96
N PHE A 34 0.71 4.12 3.03
CA PHE A 34 1.31 4.02 1.70
C PHE A 34 0.66 5.01 0.75
N ALA A 35 1.49 5.79 0.05
CA ALA A 35 1.01 6.79 -0.91
C ALA A 35 0.74 6.20 -2.31
N GLY A 36 0.53 4.90 -2.39
CA GLY A 36 0.26 4.21 -3.64
C GLY A 36 1.47 3.50 -4.22
N ASP A 37 1.23 2.69 -5.26
CA ASP A 37 2.26 1.90 -5.94
C ASP A 37 3.03 0.98 -4.99
N LEU A 38 2.30 0.12 -4.31
CA LEU A 38 2.89 -0.87 -3.42
C LEU A 38 3.57 -2.00 -4.18
N VAL A 39 3.11 -2.27 -5.39
CA VAL A 39 3.50 -3.47 -6.15
C VAL A 39 4.17 -3.10 -7.46
N ASN A 40 4.69 -4.14 -8.13
CA ASN A 40 5.36 -4.11 -9.41
C ASN A 40 6.80 -3.61 -9.30
N ARG A 41 7.56 -3.70 -10.37
CA ARG A 41 8.99 -3.36 -10.50
C ARG A 41 9.90 -4.19 -9.60
N GLY A 42 9.78 -4.12 -8.28
CA GLY A 42 10.54 -4.97 -7.37
C GLY A 42 10.06 -6.41 -7.42
N LYS A 43 10.89 -7.33 -6.91
CA LYS A 43 10.63 -8.76 -7.01
C LYS A 43 9.79 -9.32 -5.86
N GLU A 44 9.49 -8.52 -4.87
CA GLU A 44 8.86 -8.98 -3.63
C GLU A 44 7.51 -8.33 -3.35
N SER A 45 6.74 -8.06 -4.41
CA SER A 45 5.39 -7.49 -4.26
C SER A 45 4.51 -8.34 -3.35
N HIS A 46 4.63 -9.68 -3.44
CA HIS A 46 3.89 -10.60 -2.58
C HIS A 46 4.21 -10.39 -1.09
N LYS A 47 5.46 -10.09 -0.76
CA LYS A 47 5.88 -9.83 0.62
C LYS A 47 5.33 -8.51 1.14
N VAL A 48 5.31 -7.48 0.29
CA VAL A 48 4.72 -6.19 0.65
C VAL A 48 3.23 -6.37 0.97
N LEU A 49 2.51 -7.09 0.12
CA LEU A 49 1.08 -7.35 0.34
C LEU A 49 0.83 -8.21 1.58
N GLU A 50 1.66 -9.22 1.81
CA GLU A 50 1.58 -10.03 3.03
C GLU A 50 1.78 -9.17 4.28
N PHE A 51 2.76 -8.28 4.25
CA PHE A 51 2.98 -7.35 5.34
C PHE A 51 1.74 -6.51 5.61
N CYS A 52 1.11 -5.99 4.57
CA CYS A 52 -0.07 -5.15 4.70
C CYS A 52 -1.25 -5.92 5.31
N ILE A 53 -1.56 -7.11 4.78
CA ILE A 53 -2.70 -7.88 5.29
C ILE A 53 -2.47 -8.41 6.70
N ASN A 54 -1.22 -8.65 7.08
CA ASN A 54 -0.88 -9.12 8.42
C ASN A 54 -0.85 -7.98 9.44
N ASN A 55 -0.85 -6.74 9.01
CA ASN A 55 -0.78 -5.57 9.88
C ASN A 55 -1.89 -4.55 9.58
N LYS A 56 -3.07 -5.03 9.25
CA LYS A 56 -4.20 -4.19 8.81
C LYS A 56 -4.54 -3.05 9.76
N LYS A 57 -4.36 -3.26 11.06
CA LYS A 57 -4.71 -2.25 12.06
C LYS A 57 -3.78 -1.05 12.06
N SER A 58 -2.54 -1.25 11.64
CA SER A 58 -1.52 -0.20 11.64
C SER A 58 -1.11 0.27 10.25
N VAL A 59 -1.70 -0.31 9.21
CA VAL A 59 -1.35 -0.02 7.82
C VAL A 59 -2.58 0.44 7.05
N SER A 60 -2.43 1.52 6.32
CA SER A 60 -3.44 2.02 5.39
C SER A 60 -2.72 2.59 4.17
N GLY A 61 -3.48 3.14 3.23
CA GLY A 61 -2.86 3.72 2.05
C GLY A 61 -3.87 4.16 1.03
N VAL A 62 -3.38 4.62 -0.10
CA VAL A 62 -4.20 4.97 -1.25
C VAL A 62 -3.76 4.12 -2.44
N LEU A 63 -4.64 3.95 -3.43
CA LEU A 63 -4.32 3.17 -4.61
C LEU A 63 -3.47 3.99 -5.57
N GLY A 64 -2.37 3.38 -6.03
CA GLY A 64 -1.59 3.90 -7.13
C GLY A 64 -1.93 3.18 -8.44
N ASN A 65 -1.37 3.64 -9.55
CA ASN A 65 -1.67 3.05 -10.85
C ASN A 65 -1.15 1.62 -10.99
N HIS A 66 -0.03 1.27 -10.36
CA HIS A 66 0.45 -0.13 -10.37
C HIS A 66 -0.45 -1.04 -9.56
N ASP A 67 -1.07 -0.53 -8.49
CA ASP A 67 -2.02 -1.29 -7.70
C ASP A 67 -3.30 -1.55 -8.49
N PHE A 68 -3.78 -0.56 -9.24
CA PHE A 68 -4.89 -0.73 -10.18
C PHE A 68 -4.57 -1.77 -11.24
N TYR A 69 -3.35 -1.74 -11.76
CA TYR A 69 -2.91 -2.70 -12.76
C TYR A 69 -2.98 -4.13 -12.21
N LEU A 70 -2.51 -4.34 -10.98
CA LEU A 70 -2.62 -5.65 -10.36
C LEU A 70 -4.07 -6.10 -10.21
N LEU A 71 -4.95 -5.21 -9.76
CA LEU A 71 -6.38 -5.52 -9.66
C LEU A 71 -6.97 -5.89 -11.01
N TYR A 72 -6.55 -5.19 -12.08
CA TYR A 72 -6.96 -5.52 -13.44
C TYR A 72 -6.53 -6.92 -13.84
N LEU A 73 -5.27 -7.28 -13.56
CA LEU A 73 -4.76 -8.63 -13.87
C LEU A 73 -5.55 -9.71 -13.14
N ILE A 74 -5.85 -9.49 -11.87
CA ILE A 74 -6.61 -10.45 -11.06
C ILE A 74 -8.03 -10.60 -11.62
N GLU A 75 -8.70 -9.49 -11.88
CA GLU A 75 -10.08 -9.46 -12.38
C GLU A 75 -10.20 -10.20 -13.71
N HIS A 76 -9.27 -9.97 -14.63
CA HIS A 76 -9.30 -10.53 -15.98
C HIS A 76 -8.47 -11.79 -16.14
N GLN A 77 -7.96 -12.34 -15.04
CA GLN A 77 -7.17 -13.59 -15.03
C GLN A 77 -6.01 -13.55 -16.02
N LYS A 78 -5.34 -12.39 -16.07
CA LYS A 78 -4.18 -12.20 -16.94
C LYS A 78 -2.90 -12.46 -16.18
N LYS A 79 -1.82 -12.71 -16.92
CA LYS A 79 -0.50 -13.04 -16.37
C LYS A 79 0.47 -11.89 -16.57
N ASP A 80 1.42 -11.77 -15.64
CA ASP A 80 2.54 -10.84 -15.76
C ASP A 80 3.69 -11.42 -14.95
N LYS A 81 4.85 -11.58 -15.59
CA LYS A 81 6.01 -12.21 -14.95
C LYS A 81 6.47 -11.48 -13.71
N SER A 82 6.40 -10.15 -13.71
CA SER A 82 6.84 -9.33 -12.58
C SER A 82 5.95 -9.51 -11.36
N LEU A 83 4.73 -10.00 -11.53
CA LEU A 83 3.76 -10.19 -10.46
C LEU A 83 3.37 -11.67 -10.31
N LYS A 84 4.19 -12.57 -10.85
CA LYS A 84 3.89 -14.01 -10.84
C LYS A 84 3.63 -14.53 -9.42
N LYS A 85 4.48 -14.20 -8.47
CA LYS A 85 4.35 -14.69 -7.09
C LYS A 85 3.08 -14.19 -6.41
N VAL A 86 2.61 -13.01 -6.76
CA VAL A 86 1.33 -12.48 -6.29
C VAL A 86 0.18 -13.24 -6.93
N LEU A 87 0.21 -13.35 -8.26
CA LEU A 87 -0.90 -13.93 -9.03
C LEU A 87 -1.07 -15.41 -8.76
N GLU A 88 0.01 -16.13 -8.45
CA GLU A 88 -0.02 -17.56 -8.14
C GLU A 88 -0.14 -17.85 -6.64
N SER A 89 -0.26 -16.83 -5.81
CA SER A 89 -0.36 -17.03 -4.38
C SER A 89 -1.72 -17.57 -3.98
N LYS A 90 -1.73 -18.46 -2.98
CA LYS A 90 -2.98 -18.94 -2.38
C LYS A 90 -3.73 -17.81 -1.67
N ASN A 91 -3.05 -16.71 -1.35
CA ASN A 91 -3.62 -15.56 -0.66
C ASN A 91 -4.12 -14.47 -1.61
N ILE A 92 -4.18 -14.75 -2.92
CA ILE A 92 -4.53 -13.74 -3.92
C ILE A 92 -5.86 -13.03 -3.62
N LYS A 93 -6.84 -13.75 -3.09
CA LYS A 93 -8.14 -13.17 -2.73
C LYS A 93 -8.01 -12.17 -1.57
N HIS A 94 -7.14 -12.44 -0.62
CA HIS A 94 -6.87 -11.52 0.48
C HIS A 94 -6.19 -10.26 -0.01
N TYR A 95 -5.24 -10.39 -0.93
CA TYR A 95 -4.56 -9.24 -1.55
C TYR A 95 -5.57 -8.38 -2.30
N GLN A 96 -6.42 -9.02 -3.09
CA GLN A 96 -7.44 -8.33 -3.87
C GLN A 96 -8.40 -7.55 -2.95
N SER A 97 -8.90 -8.19 -1.91
CA SER A 97 -9.83 -7.56 -0.97
C SER A 97 -9.21 -6.36 -0.27
N TRP A 98 -7.97 -6.50 0.18
CA TRP A 98 -7.28 -5.42 0.86
C TRP A 98 -7.07 -4.23 -0.07
N LEU A 99 -6.58 -4.48 -1.30
CA LEU A 99 -6.36 -3.43 -2.28
C LEU A 99 -7.65 -2.73 -2.70
N LYS A 100 -8.72 -3.48 -2.91
CA LYS A 100 -10.02 -2.90 -3.28
C LYS A 100 -10.58 -1.99 -2.21
N ALA A 101 -10.23 -2.23 -0.96
CA ALA A 101 -10.69 -1.40 0.15
C ALA A 101 -9.93 -0.09 0.29
N LEU A 102 -8.81 0.07 -0.41
CA LEU A 102 -8.02 1.30 -0.34
C LEU A 102 -8.71 2.43 -1.11
N PRO A 103 -8.78 3.62 -0.52
CA PRO A 103 -9.36 4.78 -1.20
C PRO A 103 -8.39 5.39 -2.22
N LEU A 104 -8.89 6.32 -3.03
CA LEU A 104 -8.07 7.10 -3.95
C LEU A 104 -7.36 8.23 -3.23
N PHE A 105 -7.92 8.70 -2.13
CA PHE A 105 -7.22 9.65 -1.28
C PHE A 105 -7.62 9.45 0.18
N LEU A 106 -6.74 9.86 1.08
CA LEU A 106 -6.91 9.73 2.52
C LEU A 106 -6.72 11.07 3.21
N GLU A 107 -7.58 11.34 4.18
CA GLU A 107 -7.40 12.46 5.08
C GLU A 107 -6.86 11.92 6.41
N ILE A 108 -5.77 12.51 6.88
CA ILE A 108 -5.15 12.13 8.15
C ILE A 108 -5.18 13.32 9.08
N LYS A 109 -5.81 13.13 10.24
CA LYS A 109 -5.86 14.16 11.26
C LYS A 109 -4.92 13.79 12.40
N ILE A 110 -4.00 14.68 12.71
CA ILE A 110 -3.05 14.51 13.81
C ILE A 110 -3.63 15.16 15.06
N LYS A 111 -3.99 14.34 16.04
CA LYS A 111 -4.68 14.80 17.25
C LYS A 111 -3.86 15.80 18.05
N GLU A 112 -2.55 15.58 18.14
CA GLU A 112 -1.65 16.40 18.95
C GLU A 112 -1.54 17.83 18.45
N THR A 113 -1.67 18.06 17.14
CA THR A 113 -1.49 19.37 16.52
C THR A 113 -2.73 19.91 15.86
N ASN A 114 -3.78 19.11 15.73
CA ASN A 114 -4.99 19.40 14.94
C ASN A 114 -4.70 19.61 13.45
N GLU A 115 -3.52 19.23 13.00
CA GLU A 115 -3.19 19.33 11.58
C GLU A 115 -3.91 18.25 10.78
N VAL A 116 -4.26 18.58 9.53
CA VAL A 116 -4.92 17.67 8.60
C VAL A 116 -4.04 17.54 7.36
N PHE A 117 -3.75 16.30 6.97
CA PHE A 117 -2.98 16.01 5.77
C PHE A 117 -3.82 15.17 4.81
N TRP A 118 -3.72 15.47 3.53
CA TRP A 118 -4.39 14.70 2.48
C TRP A 118 -3.33 13.98 1.67
N ILE A 119 -3.56 12.68 1.46
CA ILE A 119 -2.63 11.82 0.73
C ILE A 119 -3.34 11.24 -0.47
N SER A 120 -2.72 11.39 -1.65
CA SER A 120 -3.17 10.77 -2.88
C SER A 120 -1.95 10.39 -3.71
N HIS A 121 -2.09 9.43 -4.61
CA HIS A 121 -0.95 8.99 -5.42
C HIS A 121 -0.58 10.00 -6.51
N ALA A 122 -1.57 10.47 -7.26
CA ALA A 122 -1.34 11.32 -8.42
C ALA A 122 -2.04 12.68 -8.30
N GLY A 123 -2.31 13.12 -7.07
CA GLY A 123 -3.06 14.34 -6.83
C GLY A 123 -4.54 14.06 -6.71
N ILE A 124 -5.26 15.07 -6.25
CA ILE A 124 -6.70 14.97 -6.03
C ILE A 124 -7.40 15.42 -7.32
N PRO A 125 -8.30 14.60 -7.90
CA PRO A 125 -9.04 15.01 -9.09
C PRO A 125 -9.88 16.26 -8.80
N LEU A 126 -9.78 17.24 -9.67
CA LEU A 126 -10.52 18.51 -9.51
C LEU A 126 -11.98 18.41 -9.95
N PHE A 127 -12.32 17.38 -10.71
CA PHE A 127 -13.65 17.24 -11.21
C PHE A 127 -14.15 15.89 -10.84
N GLY A 128 -14.49 15.45 -9.90
CA GLY A 128 -15.05 14.15 -9.70
C GLY A 128 -14.86 13.15 -10.84
N ALA A 129 -13.95 13.46 -11.63
CA ALA A 129 -13.64 12.65 -12.79
C ALA A 129 -12.37 11.89 -12.52
#